data_49250486a9f9312fe5be4ce52818f95c
#
_entry.id   49250486a9f9312fe5be4ce52818f95c
#
_cell.length_a   1.000
_cell.length_b   1.000
_cell.length_c   1.000
_cell.angle_alpha   90.00
_cell.angle_beta   90.00
_cell.angle_gamma   90.00
#
_symmetry.space_group_name_H-M   'P 1'
#
loop_
_entity.id
_entity.type
_entity.pdbx_description
1 polymer ?
#
loop_
_entity_poly.entity_id
_entity_poly.type
_entity_poly.pdbx_seq_one_letter_code
_entity_poly.pdbx_strand_id
1 'polypeptide(L)'
;MKLSELASHYVAYKQAMGMRFDTEARTLRSFCRTMGDIAVADIAADRVHAYIAGTGPVTRFWHCKYGVLRGFYRFAMARGYAASCPLPKIVPKPPQFVPHIFSREELRRLLDASVVCESPRSKLKPYTCRMLILLLYGAGLRISEALSLTLADVDLPASILTIRESKFYKTRLVPMDPAFTSALGDYVAQHATEHSTELSTALFLTRTGTPLARHTAEHIFSRLRVRAGVLSPNGGRYQPRLHDLRHSAVVHRLVSWYRQGKDVQRLLPQLATYLGHVHIAATQRYLTLTPELLHEASQRFEHYAQGEQHE
;
A
#
# COMPACT_ATOMS: atom_id res chain seq x y z
N MET A 1 -11.35 33.52 -14.94
CA MET A 1 -10.88 32.23 -15.51
C MET A 1 -11.90 31.15 -15.18
N LYS A 2 -12.24 30.33 -16.15
CA LYS A 2 -13.17 29.20 -15.98
C LYS A 2 -12.54 28.09 -15.12
N LEU A 3 -13.39 27.34 -14.43
CA LEU A 3 -12.95 26.29 -13.51
C LEU A 3 -12.13 25.18 -14.20
N SER A 4 -12.58 24.73 -15.38
CA SER A 4 -11.88 23.67 -16.14
C SER A 4 -10.49 24.11 -16.61
N GLU A 5 -10.35 25.34 -17.03
CA GLU A 5 -9.09 25.94 -17.48
C GLU A 5 -8.12 26.06 -16.30
N LEU A 6 -8.56 26.63 -15.17
CA LEU A 6 -7.71 26.75 -13.98
C LEU A 6 -7.31 25.39 -13.40
N ALA A 7 -8.22 24.41 -13.41
CA ALA A 7 -7.92 23.06 -12.99
C ALA A 7 -6.83 22.41 -13.86
N SER A 8 -6.89 22.62 -15.18
CA SER A 8 -5.86 22.14 -16.11
C SER A 8 -4.50 22.79 -15.85
N HIS A 9 -4.47 24.11 -15.63
CA HIS A 9 -3.25 24.83 -15.25
C HIS A 9 -2.66 24.32 -13.94
N TYR A 10 -3.50 24.05 -12.94
CA TYR A 10 -3.03 23.50 -11.66
C TYR A 10 -2.45 22.10 -11.80
N VAL A 11 -3.08 21.23 -12.60
CA VAL A 11 -2.56 19.89 -12.90
C VAL A 11 -1.21 19.99 -13.58
N ALA A 12 -1.09 20.79 -14.64
CA ALA A 12 0.17 21.01 -15.36
C ALA A 12 1.27 21.55 -14.45
N TYR A 13 0.94 22.52 -13.58
CA TYR A 13 1.86 23.06 -12.58
C TYR A 13 2.38 21.95 -11.62
N LYS A 14 1.49 21.06 -11.15
CA LYS A 14 1.89 19.96 -10.26
C LYS A 14 2.75 18.92 -10.97
N GLN A 15 2.44 18.62 -12.22
CA GLN A 15 3.23 17.69 -13.05
C GLN A 15 4.60 18.27 -13.39
N ALA A 16 4.69 19.56 -13.70
CA ALA A 16 5.97 20.26 -13.90
C ALA A 16 6.87 20.25 -12.66
N MET A 17 6.27 20.11 -11.45
CA MET A 17 7.01 19.90 -10.19
C MET A 17 7.43 18.43 -9.97
N GLY A 18 7.32 17.55 -10.97
CA GLY A 18 7.69 16.14 -10.89
C GLY A 18 6.65 15.24 -10.20
N MET A 19 5.42 15.72 -9.95
CA MET A 19 4.34 14.89 -9.38
C MET A 19 3.58 14.17 -10.51
N ARG A 20 3.27 12.89 -10.35
CA ARG A 20 2.37 12.17 -11.29
C ARG A 20 0.97 12.79 -11.33
N PHE A 21 0.42 13.13 -10.20
CA PHE A 21 -0.84 13.85 -9.97
C PHE A 21 -2.08 13.29 -10.71
N ASP A 22 -2.09 12.01 -11.06
CA ASP A 22 -3.15 11.39 -11.88
C ASP A 22 -4.47 11.23 -11.11
N THR A 23 -4.40 10.81 -9.85
CA THR A 23 -5.59 10.60 -9.01
C THR A 23 -6.23 11.93 -8.62
N GLU A 24 -5.41 12.90 -8.29
CA GLU A 24 -5.82 14.27 -7.97
C GLU A 24 -6.44 14.95 -9.20
N ALA A 25 -5.85 14.77 -10.38
CA ALA A 25 -6.38 15.27 -11.64
C ALA A 25 -7.77 14.64 -11.96
N ARG A 26 -7.96 13.34 -11.69
CA ARG A 26 -9.30 12.71 -11.81
C ARG A 26 -10.31 13.32 -10.85
N THR A 27 -9.91 13.62 -9.62
CA THR A 27 -10.76 14.26 -8.62
C THR A 27 -11.15 15.67 -9.06
N LEU A 28 -10.21 16.46 -9.59
CA LEU A 28 -10.47 17.79 -10.12
C LEU A 28 -11.41 17.75 -11.34
N ARG A 29 -11.20 16.83 -12.27
CA ARG A 29 -12.12 16.64 -13.41
C ARG A 29 -13.53 16.27 -12.96
N SER A 30 -13.67 15.43 -11.92
CA SER A 30 -14.95 15.13 -11.32
C SER A 30 -15.59 16.38 -10.67
N PHE A 31 -14.80 17.18 -9.99
CA PHE A 31 -15.24 18.44 -9.41
C PHE A 31 -15.74 19.44 -10.48
N CYS A 32 -14.96 19.62 -11.56
CA CYS A 32 -15.37 20.49 -12.68
C CYS A 32 -16.69 20.03 -13.31
N ARG A 33 -16.89 18.73 -13.52
CA ARG A 33 -18.16 18.20 -14.05
C ARG A 33 -19.33 18.46 -13.14
N THR A 34 -19.14 18.38 -11.81
CA THR A 34 -20.23 18.61 -10.84
C THR A 34 -20.55 20.10 -10.68
N MET A 35 -19.55 20.96 -10.74
CA MET A 35 -19.74 22.42 -10.61
C MET A 35 -20.25 23.05 -11.91
N GLY A 36 -19.98 22.45 -13.07
CA GLY A 36 -20.10 23.11 -14.37
C GLY A 36 -18.90 24.00 -14.67
N ASP A 37 -18.81 24.48 -15.91
CA ASP A 37 -17.69 25.30 -16.37
C ASP A 37 -17.96 26.80 -16.13
N ILE A 38 -18.12 27.16 -14.86
CA ILE A 38 -18.33 28.53 -14.37
C ILE A 38 -17.02 29.15 -13.91
N ALA A 39 -17.02 30.47 -13.65
CA ALA A 39 -15.85 31.13 -13.07
C ALA A 39 -15.61 30.62 -11.64
N VAL A 40 -14.32 30.46 -11.27
CA VAL A 40 -13.95 29.90 -9.95
C VAL A 40 -14.48 30.76 -8.80
N ALA A 41 -14.56 32.10 -9.01
CA ALA A 41 -15.08 33.02 -8.03
C ALA A 41 -16.59 32.88 -7.77
N ASP A 42 -17.33 32.30 -8.72
CA ASP A 42 -18.79 32.18 -8.67
C ASP A 42 -19.27 30.85 -8.06
N ILE A 43 -18.33 30.01 -7.62
CA ILE A 43 -18.64 28.72 -7.03
C ILE A 43 -19.10 28.91 -5.58
N ALA A 44 -20.39 28.67 -5.32
CA ALA A 44 -20.96 28.75 -3.98
C ALA A 44 -20.36 27.68 -3.04
N ALA A 45 -20.07 28.09 -1.80
CA ALA A 45 -19.46 27.21 -0.79
C ALA A 45 -20.30 25.95 -0.53
N ASP A 46 -21.63 26.07 -0.47
CA ASP A 46 -22.54 24.95 -0.23
C ASP A 46 -22.43 23.85 -1.30
N ARG A 47 -22.22 24.25 -2.57
CA ARG A 47 -21.99 23.28 -3.65
C ARG A 47 -20.67 22.52 -3.49
N VAL A 48 -19.62 23.22 -3.03
CA VAL A 48 -18.32 22.59 -2.72
C VAL A 48 -18.45 21.63 -1.55
N HIS A 49 -19.16 22.04 -0.50
CA HIS A 49 -19.43 21.19 0.66
C HIS A 49 -20.21 19.94 0.28
N ALA A 50 -21.28 20.07 -0.51
CA ALA A 50 -22.06 18.94 -1.02
C ALA A 50 -21.21 17.97 -1.86
N TYR A 51 -20.35 18.48 -2.75
CA TYR A 51 -19.42 17.65 -3.53
C TYR A 51 -18.47 16.84 -2.64
N ILE A 52 -17.90 17.49 -1.61
CA ILE A 52 -16.97 16.80 -0.69
C ILE A 52 -17.72 15.77 0.13
N ALA A 53 -18.88 16.13 0.69
CA ALA A 53 -19.70 15.26 1.53
C ALA A 53 -20.16 14.01 0.76
N GLY A 54 -20.64 14.16 -0.46
CA GLY A 54 -21.28 13.06 -1.19
C GLY A 54 -22.55 12.58 -0.48
N THR A 55 -22.97 11.34 -0.76
CA THR A 55 -24.23 10.76 -0.23
C THR A 55 -24.02 9.80 0.95
N GLY A 56 -22.83 9.70 1.48
CA GLY A 56 -22.49 8.71 2.53
C GLY A 56 -21.75 9.29 3.72
N PRO A 57 -21.38 8.44 4.68
CA PRO A 57 -20.61 8.86 5.85
C PRO A 57 -19.23 9.38 5.46
N VAL A 58 -18.61 10.14 6.35
CA VAL A 58 -17.23 10.62 6.16
C VAL A 58 -16.28 9.45 5.99
N THR A 59 -15.63 9.39 4.83
CA THR A 59 -14.66 8.34 4.48
C THR A 59 -13.29 8.95 4.23
N ARG A 60 -12.28 8.10 4.05
CA ARG A 60 -10.97 8.56 3.60
C ARG A 60 -11.04 9.29 2.25
N PHE A 61 -12.00 8.94 1.39
CA PHE A 61 -12.20 9.63 0.12
C PHE A 61 -12.68 11.07 0.30
N TRP A 62 -13.47 11.36 1.34
CA TRP A 62 -13.81 12.72 1.74
C TRP A 62 -12.53 13.55 1.97
N HIS A 63 -11.59 13.02 2.76
CA HIS A 63 -10.32 13.69 3.06
C HIS A 63 -9.43 13.85 1.82
N CYS A 64 -9.47 12.87 0.89
CA CYS A 64 -8.77 12.99 -0.39
C CYS A 64 -9.33 14.15 -1.22
N LYS A 65 -10.66 14.22 -1.39
CA LYS A 65 -11.32 15.36 -2.08
C LYS A 65 -10.95 16.68 -1.43
N TYR A 66 -11.09 16.78 -0.10
CA TYR A 66 -10.75 17.97 0.67
C TYR A 66 -9.29 18.40 0.43
N GLY A 67 -8.35 17.48 0.54
CA GLY A 67 -6.92 17.75 0.34
C GLY A 67 -6.60 18.28 -1.06
N VAL A 68 -7.18 17.65 -2.09
CA VAL A 68 -7.02 18.06 -3.48
C VAL A 68 -7.58 19.47 -3.70
N LEU A 69 -8.81 19.72 -3.25
CA LEU A 69 -9.46 21.04 -3.39
C LEU A 69 -8.77 22.12 -2.57
N ARG A 70 -8.28 21.80 -1.37
CA ARG A 70 -7.48 22.74 -0.57
C ARG A 70 -6.23 23.18 -1.32
N GLY A 71 -5.52 22.26 -1.94
CA GLY A 71 -4.37 22.58 -2.78
C GLY A 71 -4.73 23.44 -3.98
N PHE A 72 -5.83 23.09 -4.67
CA PHE A 72 -6.35 23.83 -5.81
C PHE A 72 -6.76 25.27 -5.45
N TYR A 73 -7.56 25.47 -4.39
CA TYR A 73 -7.99 26.82 -3.98
C TYR A 73 -6.82 27.67 -3.45
N ARG A 74 -5.83 27.07 -2.79
CA ARG A 74 -4.58 27.80 -2.46
C ARG A 74 -3.86 28.29 -3.70
N PHE A 75 -3.80 27.49 -4.74
CA PHE A 75 -3.22 27.89 -6.02
C PHE A 75 -4.06 28.98 -6.70
N ALA A 76 -5.38 28.87 -6.68
CA ALA A 76 -6.30 29.86 -7.22
C ALA A 76 -6.17 31.21 -6.51
N MET A 77 -6.16 31.20 -5.19
CA MET A 77 -6.01 32.41 -4.35
C MET A 77 -4.66 33.08 -4.57
N ALA A 78 -3.57 32.33 -4.61
CA ALA A 78 -2.23 32.88 -4.83
C ALA A 78 -2.06 33.57 -6.21
N ARG A 79 -3.00 33.33 -7.14
CA ARG A 79 -3.02 33.92 -8.49
C ARG A 79 -4.19 34.91 -8.71
N GLY A 80 -4.92 35.23 -7.65
CA GLY A 80 -6.04 36.17 -7.72
C GLY A 80 -7.31 35.66 -8.40
N TYR A 81 -7.44 34.35 -8.65
CA TYR A 81 -8.64 33.75 -9.28
C TYR A 81 -9.76 33.40 -8.28
N ALA A 82 -9.47 33.41 -7.00
CA ALA A 82 -10.44 33.28 -5.92
C ALA A 82 -10.06 34.16 -4.76
N ALA A 83 -11.03 34.87 -4.17
CA ALA A 83 -10.81 35.72 -3.02
C ALA A 83 -10.70 34.94 -1.71
N SER A 84 -11.37 33.81 -1.61
CA SER A 84 -11.42 32.97 -0.41
C SER A 84 -11.50 31.50 -0.76
N CYS A 85 -11.25 30.64 0.24
CA CYS A 85 -11.35 29.19 0.11
C CYS A 85 -12.73 28.72 0.58
N PRO A 86 -13.61 28.20 -0.31
CA PRO A 86 -14.97 27.78 0.03
C PRO A 86 -15.04 26.40 0.69
N LEU A 87 -13.98 25.91 1.30
CA LEU A 87 -13.94 24.62 1.95
C LEU A 87 -14.48 24.67 3.38
N PRO A 88 -15.02 23.54 3.91
CA PRO A 88 -15.40 23.44 5.30
C PRO A 88 -14.26 23.83 6.24
N LYS A 89 -14.53 24.73 7.19
CA LYS A 89 -13.56 25.13 8.22
C LYS A 89 -13.29 23.98 9.21
N ILE A 90 -14.34 23.20 9.52
CA ILE A 90 -14.26 22.04 10.41
C ILE A 90 -14.00 20.81 9.57
N VAL A 91 -12.84 20.19 9.77
CA VAL A 91 -12.45 18.94 9.10
C VAL A 91 -12.73 17.77 10.05
N PRO A 92 -13.66 16.86 9.72
CA PRO A 92 -13.94 15.69 10.55
C PRO A 92 -12.68 14.85 10.72
N LYS A 93 -12.54 14.15 11.84
CA LYS A 93 -11.45 13.18 12.01
C LYS A 93 -11.62 12.05 10.99
N PRO A 94 -10.55 11.64 10.29
CA PRO A 94 -10.64 10.50 9.39
C PRO A 94 -10.96 9.23 10.19
N PRO A 95 -11.77 8.31 9.64
CA PRO A 95 -12.01 7.03 10.28
C PRO A 95 -10.68 6.29 10.45
N GLN A 96 -10.44 5.82 11.68
CA GLN A 96 -9.25 5.05 11.99
C GLN A 96 -9.37 3.68 11.32
N PHE A 97 -8.45 3.40 10.41
CA PHE A 97 -8.35 2.09 9.79
C PHE A 97 -7.31 1.26 10.55
N VAL A 98 -7.77 0.13 11.09
CA VAL A 98 -6.91 -0.90 11.67
C VAL A 98 -6.71 -1.99 10.62
N PRO A 99 -5.47 -2.25 10.16
CA PRO A 99 -5.20 -3.33 9.23
C PRO A 99 -5.45 -4.69 9.89
N HIS A 100 -5.84 -5.68 9.08
CA HIS A 100 -5.86 -7.06 9.54
C HIS A 100 -4.42 -7.57 9.66
N ILE A 101 -4.07 -8.12 10.82
CA ILE A 101 -2.78 -8.79 11.01
C ILE A 101 -3.03 -10.29 10.91
N PHE A 102 -2.57 -10.86 9.80
CA PHE A 102 -2.71 -12.30 9.55
C PHE A 102 -1.94 -13.10 10.59
N SER A 103 -2.58 -14.06 11.23
CA SER A 103 -1.88 -15.06 12.04
C SER A 103 -1.00 -15.97 11.16
N ARG A 104 -0.04 -16.66 11.78
CA ARG A 104 0.78 -17.64 11.06
C ARG A 104 -0.07 -18.77 10.44
N GLU A 105 -1.15 -19.14 11.12
CA GLU A 105 -2.09 -20.15 10.66
C GLU A 105 -2.93 -19.65 9.47
N GLU A 106 -3.39 -18.42 9.50
CA GLU A 106 -4.08 -17.81 8.36
C GLU A 106 -3.17 -17.70 7.13
N LEU A 107 -1.89 -17.34 7.33
CA LEU A 107 -0.89 -17.29 6.25
C LEU A 107 -0.66 -18.69 5.65
N ARG A 108 -0.56 -19.73 6.50
CA ARG A 108 -0.44 -21.12 6.02
C ARG A 108 -1.65 -21.52 5.19
N ARG A 109 -2.87 -21.30 5.70
CA ARG A 109 -4.11 -21.59 4.96
C ARG A 109 -4.21 -20.84 3.63
N LEU A 110 -3.75 -19.58 3.57
CA LEU A 110 -3.67 -18.82 2.32
C LEU A 110 -2.70 -19.45 1.32
N LEU A 111 -1.52 -19.90 1.78
CA LEU A 111 -0.52 -20.54 0.94
C LEU A 111 -1.00 -21.91 0.44
N ASP A 112 -1.67 -22.70 1.29
CA ASP A 112 -2.23 -24.00 0.94
C ASP A 112 -3.41 -23.84 -0.03
N ALA A 113 -4.30 -22.87 0.24
CA ALA A 113 -5.41 -22.56 -0.66
C ALA A 113 -4.94 -22.06 -2.04
N SER A 114 -3.75 -21.44 -2.14
CA SER A 114 -3.18 -20.99 -3.40
C SER A 114 -2.84 -22.15 -4.33
N VAL A 115 -2.39 -23.29 -3.79
CA VAL A 115 -2.09 -24.51 -4.55
C VAL A 115 -3.37 -25.14 -5.12
N VAL A 116 -4.46 -25.08 -4.36
CA VAL A 116 -5.76 -25.67 -4.76
C VAL A 116 -6.57 -24.74 -5.68
N CYS A 117 -6.11 -23.49 -5.89
CA CYS A 117 -6.77 -22.53 -6.80
C CYS A 117 -6.62 -22.87 -8.30
N GLU A 118 -6.46 -24.13 -8.63
CA GLU A 118 -6.38 -24.60 -10.00
C GLU A 118 -7.75 -24.61 -10.68
N SER A 119 -8.19 -23.45 -11.11
CA SER A 119 -9.33 -23.33 -12.01
C SER A 119 -8.82 -22.92 -13.38
N PRO A 120 -9.23 -23.60 -14.46
CA PRO A 120 -8.89 -23.20 -15.84
C PRO A 120 -9.30 -21.76 -16.15
N ARG A 121 -10.32 -21.25 -15.42
CA ARG A 121 -10.81 -19.88 -15.54
C ARG A 121 -10.03 -18.86 -14.70
N SER A 122 -9.06 -19.30 -13.87
CA SER A 122 -8.21 -18.39 -13.11
C SER A 122 -7.22 -17.71 -14.04
N LYS A 123 -7.09 -16.39 -13.94
CA LYS A 123 -6.08 -15.63 -14.70
C LYS A 123 -4.66 -15.89 -14.23
N LEU A 124 -4.48 -16.43 -13.03
CA LEU A 124 -3.16 -16.78 -12.46
C LEU A 124 -3.02 -18.26 -12.27
N LYS A 125 -1.78 -18.73 -12.38
CA LYS A 125 -1.38 -20.07 -11.96
C LYS A 125 -1.20 -20.12 -10.44
N PRO A 126 -1.38 -21.30 -9.81
CA PRO A 126 -1.22 -21.47 -8.37
C PRO A 126 0.13 -20.97 -7.85
N TYR A 127 1.23 -21.37 -8.49
CA TYR A 127 2.58 -20.97 -8.08
C TYR A 127 2.82 -19.45 -8.17
N THR A 128 2.23 -18.76 -9.16
CA THR A 128 2.30 -17.30 -9.29
C THR A 128 1.56 -16.61 -8.14
N CYS A 129 0.38 -17.12 -7.78
CA CYS A 129 -0.38 -16.60 -6.66
C CYS A 129 0.37 -16.82 -5.32
N ARG A 130 0.93 -18.03 -5.13
CA ARG A 130 1.74 -18.37 -3.96
C ARG A 130 2.96 -17.45 -3.83
N MET A 131 3.73 -17.25 -4.90
CA MET A 131 4.90 -16.39 -4.89
C MET A 131 4.55 -14.94 -4.62
N LEU A 132 3.45 -14.42 -5.15
CA LEU A 132 2.98 -13.07 -4.86
C LEU A 132 2.71 -12.89 -3.35
N ILE A 133 2.05 -13.85 -2.69
CA ILE A 133 1.79 -13.81 -1.25
C ILE A 133 3.11 -13.85 -0.48
N LEU A 134 4.01 -14.76 -0.83
CA LEU A 134 5.33 -14.89 -0.20
C LEU A 134 6.14 -13.60 -0.32
N LEU A 135 6.11 -12.95 -1.48
CA LEU A 135 6.86 -11.73 -1.73
C LEU A 135 6.29 -10.53 -0.95
N LEU A 136 4.96 -10.41 -0.89
CA LEU A 136 4.30 -9.34 -0.12
C LEU A 136 4.49 -9.50 1.39
N TYR A 137 4.52 -10.74 1.89
CA TYR A 137 4.75 -11.02 3.30
C TYR A 137 6.24 -11.13 3.64
N GLY A 138 7.02 -11.95 2.93
CA GLY A 138 8.42 -12.22 3.23
C GLY A 138 9.31 -10.99 3.05
N ALA A 139 9.23 -10.34 1.88
CA ALA A 139 9.98 -9.11 1.58
C ALA A 139 9.24 -7.82 2.01
N GLY A 140 7.99 -7.93 2.47
CA GLY A 140 7.21 -6.78 2.93
C GLY A 140 6.97 -5.71 1.86
N LEU A 141 6.91 -6.07 0.57
CA LEU A 141 6.75 -5.12 -0.52
C LEU A 141 5.35 -4.50 -0.59
N ARG A 142 5.24 -3.30 -1.18
CA ARG A 142 3.94 -2.79 -1.62
C ARG A 142 3.46 -3.58 -2.83
N ILE A 143 2.15 -3.78 -2.98
CA ILE A 143 1.60 -4.50 -4.15
C ILE A 143 2.06 -3.87 -5.48
N SER A 144 2.13 -2.54 -5.57
CA SER A 144 2.62 -1.87 -6.78
C SER A 144 4.10 -2.12 -7.05
N GLU A 145 4.92 -2.23 -6.00
CA GLU A 145 6.34 -2.56 -6.11
C GLU A 145 6.51 -4.00 -6.60
N ALA A 146 5.79 -4.95 -5.98
CA ALA A 146 5.83 -6.35 -6.38
C ALA A 146 5.42 -6.55 -7.86
N LEU A 147 4.34 -5.89 -8.29
CA LEU A 147 3.82 -6.03 -9.66
C LEU A 147 4.64 -5.28 -10.73
N SER A 148 5.53 -4.38 -10.32
CA SER A 148 6.46 -3.69 -11.23
C SER A 148 7.81 -4.37 -11.36
N LEU A 149 8.08 -5.43 -10.58
CA LEU A 149 9.33 -6.19 -10.70
C LEU A 149 9.45 -6.86 -12.06
N THR A 150 10.67 -6.82 -12.60
CA THR A 150 11.09 -7.56 -13.77
C THR A 150 12.10 -8.64 -13.37
N LEU A 151 12.46 -9.53 -14.30
CA LEU A 151 13.52 -10.51 -14.07
C LEU A 151 14.87 -9.84 -13.78
N ALA A 152 15.14 -8.66 -14.37
CA ALA A 152 16.35 -7.86 -14.12
C ALA A 152 16.45 -7.34 -12.68
N ASP A 153 15.35 -7.32 -11.94
CA ASP A 153 15.33 -6.84 -10.55
C ASP A 153 15.63 -7.95 -9.53
N VAL A 154 15.80 -9.20 -9.99
CA VAL A 154 16.03 -10.40 -9.16
C VAL A 154 17.47 -10.85 -9.30
N ASP A 155 18.28 -10.60 -8.28
CA ASP A 155 19.65 -11.12 -8.18
C ASP A 155 19.67 -12.30 -7.19
N LEU A 156 19.50 -13.50 -7.74
CA LEU A 156 19.49 -14.74 -6.93
C LEU A 156 20.86 -15.04 -6.32
N PRO A 157 22.00 -14.94 -7.05
CA PRO A 157 23.34 -15.12 -6.47
C PRO A 157 23.63 -14.20 -5.30
N ALA A 158 23.28 -12.93 -5.40
CA ALA A 158 23.47 -11.96 -4.32
C ALA A 158 22.37 -12.00 -3.26
N SER A 159 21.27 -12.74 -3.50
CA SER A 159 20.06 -12.77 -2.66
C SER A 159 19.46 -11.39 -2.45
N ILE A 160 19.34 -10.59 -3.53
CA ILE A 160 18.87 -9.20 -3.49
C ILE A 160 17.74 -8.98 -4.49
N LEU A 161 16.70 -8.26 -4.05
CA LEU A 161 15.71 -7.65 -4.94
C LEU A 161 15.98 -6.15 -5.07
N THR A 162 15.97 -5.65 -6.30
CA THR A 162 16.08 -4.21 -6.60
C THR A 162 14.68 -3.62 -6.80
N ILE A 163 14.24 -2.76 -5.89
CA ILE A 163 12.96 -2.06 -6.01
C ILE A 163 13.21 -0.70 -6.63
N ARG A 164 12.87 -0.56 -7.92
CA ARG A 164 13.10 0.67 -8.69
C ARG A 164 11.91 1.62 -8.55
N GLU A 165 12.19 2.91 -8.67
CA GLU A 165 11.19 4.00 -8.80
C GLU A 165 9.99 3.87 -7.86
N SER A 166 10.25 3.49 -6.61
CA SER A 166 9.21 3.47 -5.58
C SER A 166 8.64 4.88 -5.32
N LYS A 167 7.79 5.05 -4.35
CA LYS A 167 7.25 6.37 -3.98
C LYS A 167 8.39 7.39 -3.83
N PHE A 168 8.32 8.52 -4.58
CA PHE A 168 9.35 9.57 -4.70
C PHE A 168 10.59 9.15 -5.51
N TYR A 169 10.45 8.28 -6.51
CA TYR A 169 11.52 7.86 -7.41
C TYR A 169 12.75 7.26 -6.72
N LYS A 170 12.57 6.69 -5.53
CA LYS A 170 13.67 6.07 -4.78
C LYS A 170 13.83 4.61 -5.16
N THR A 171 15.07 4.22 -5.47
CA THR A 171 15.47 2.83 -5.61
C THR A 171 16.02 2.33 -4.28
N ARG A 172 15.72 1.08 -3.91
CA ARG A 172 16.29 0.41 -2.75
C ARG A 172 16.56 -1.06 -3.02
N LEU A 173 17.54 -1.58 -2.31
CA LEU A 173 17.86 -3.00 -2.28
C LEU A 173 17.12 -3.67 -1.11
N VAL A 174 16.58 -4.85 -1.37
CA VAL A 174 15.86 -5.66 -0.38
C VAL A 174 16.57 -7.02 -0.29
N PRO A 175 17.38 -7.24 0.75
CA PRO A 175 18.03 -8.53 0.95
C PRO A 175 17.00 -9.61 1.30
N MET A 176 17.22 -10.80 0.78
CA MET A 176 16.40 -11.99 0.98
C MET A 176 17.12 -13.00 1.86
N ASP A 177 16.37 -13.76 2.68
CA ASP A 177 16.93 -14.91 3.35
C ASP A 177 17.10 -16.09 2.37
N PRO A 178 17.96 -17.10 2.72
CA PRO A 178 18.23 -18.22 1.82
C PRO A 178 16.99 -19.03 1.43
N ALA A 179 16.04 -19.23 2.34
CA ALA A 179 14.84 -20.01 2.06
C ALA A 179 13.92 -19.27 1.08
N PHE A 180 13.79 -17.94 1.24
CA PHE A 180 13.03 -17.12 0.32
C PHE A 180 13.71 -17.01 -1.05
N THR A 181 15.06 -16.89 -1.07
CA THR A 181 15.85 -16.89 -2.31
C THR A 181 15.66 -18.19 -3.11
N SER A 182 15.71 -19.34 -2.44
CA SER A 182 15.44 -20.63 -3.06
C SER A 182 14.04 -20.71 -3.66
N ALA A 183 13.02 -20.34 -2.89
CA ALA A 183 11.62 -20.35 -3.36
C ALA A 183 11.40 -19.39 -4.56
N LEU A 184 12.07 -18.25 -4.57
CA LEU A 184 12.02 -17.33 -5.70
C LEU A 184 12.78 -17.88 -6.92
N GLY A 185 13.90 -18.56 -6.69
CA GLY A 185 14.66 -19.27 -7.74
C GLY A 185 13.81 -20.34 -8.44
N ASP A 186 13.11 -21.18 -7.68
CA ASP A 186 12.18 -22.18 -8.21
C ASP A 186 11.06 -21.52 -9.02
N TYR A 187 10.53 -20.40 -8.53
CA TYR A 187 9.53 -19.64 -9.24
C TYR A 187 10.04 -19.07 -10.58
N VAL A 188 11.24 -18.47 -10.60
CA VAL A 188 11.87 -17.93 -11.80
C VAL A 188 12.17 -19.04 -12.80
N ALA A 189 12.68 -20.19 -12.35
CA ALA A 189 12.92 -21.35 -13.19
C ALA A 189 11.61 -21.85 -13.84
N GLN A 190 10.54 -21.98 -13.08
CA GLN A 190 9.23 -22.38 -13.60
C GLN A 190 8.65 -21.33 -14.53
N HIS A 191 8.80 -20.02 -14.23
CA HIS A 191 8.38 -18.93 -15.10
C HIS A 191 9.08 -19.00 -16.46
N ALA A 192 10.39 -19.31 -16.49
CA ALA A 192 11.20 -19.41 -17.70
C ALA A 192 10.75 -20.56 -18.64
N THR A 193 10.11 -21.61 -18.12
CA THR A 193 9.57 -22.70 -18.96
C THR A 193 8.32 -22.28 -19.76
N GLU A 194 7.67 -21.20 -19.37
CA GLU A 194 6.35 -20.83 -19.90
C GLU A 194 6.32 -19.46 -20.58
N HIS A 195 7.30 -18.62 -20.27
CA HIS A 195 7.34 -17.22 -20.69
C HIS A 195 8.74 -16.83 -21.16
N SER A 196 8.86 -15.63 -21.75
CA SER A 196 10.15 -15.08 -22.15
C SER A 196 11.09 -14.94 -20.93
N THR A 197 12.37 -15.20 -21.18
CA THR A 197 13.47 -15.03 -20.22
C THR A 197 14.19 -13.69 -20.35
N GLU A 198 13.70 -12.79 -21.20
CA GLU A 198 14.27 -11.44 -21.30
C GLU A 198 14.22 -10.73 -19.94
N LEU A 199 15.30 -10.05 -19.58
CA LEU A 199 15.43 -9.35 -18.30
C LEU A 199 14.35 -8.27 -18.09
N SER A 200 13.81 -7.70 -19.14
CA SER A 200 12.71 -6.74 -19.11
C SER A 200 11.34 -7.37 -18.82
N THR A 201 11.22 -8.70 -18.91
CA THR A 201 9.96 -9.41 -18.68
C THR A 201 9.48 -9.21 -17.25
N ALA A 202 8.19 -8.89 -17.09
CA ALA A 202 7.59 -8.75 -15.76
C ALA A 202 7.66 -10.06 -14.99
N LEU A 203 8.02 -9.97 -13.70
CA LEU A 203 8.12 -11.12 -12.81
C LEU A 203 6.76 -11.81 -12.60
N PHE A 204 5.66 -11.05 -12.59
CA PHE A 204 4.31 -11.59 -12.42
C PHE A 204 3.50 -11.44 -13.71
N LEU A 205 3.27 -12.57 -14.36
CA LEU A 205 2.46 -12.68 -15.57
C LEU A 205 1.15 -13.42 -15.30
N THR A 206 0.14 -13.10 -16.10
CA THR A 206 -1.09 -13.89 -16.19
C THR A 206 -0.84 -15.16 -16.99
N ARG A 207 -1.80 -16.10 -17.04
CA ARG A 207 -1.73 -17.30 -17.88
C ARG A 207 -1.55 -16.98 -19.38
N THR A 208 -1.94 -15.79 -19.81
CA THR A 208 -1.82 -15.33 -21.20
C THR A 208 -0.54 -14.54 -21.47
N GLY A 209 0.42 -14.52 -20.54
CA GLY A 209 1.71 -13.84 -20.71
C GLY A 209 1.63 -12.30 -20.55
N THR A 210 0.50 -11.75 -20.13
CA THR A 210 0.37 -10.31 -19.88
C THR A 210 0.76 -9.94 -18.46
N PRO A 211 1.38 -8.76 -18.21
CA PRO A 211 1.70 -8.32 -16.86
C PRO A 211 0.47 -8.30 -15.94
N LEU A 212 0.64 -8.77 -14.71
CA LEU A 212 -0.43 -8.89 -13.74
C LEU A 212 -0.91 -7.52 -13.26
N ALA A 213 -2.12 -7.14 -13.61
CA ALA A 213 -2.72 -5.89 -13.17
C ALA A 213 -3.16 -5.98 -11.69
N ARG A 214 -3.01 -4.87 -10.96
CA ARG A 214 -3.33 -4.77 -9.54
C ARG A 214 -4.76 -5.22 -9.20
N HIS A 215 -5.76 -4.76 -9.95
CA HIS A 215 -7.16 -5.12 -9.72
C HIS A 215 -7.39 -6.63 -9.88
N THR A 216 -6.68 -7.28 -10.80
CA THR A 216 -6.72 -8.74 -11.00
C THR A 216 -6.13 -9.46 -9.80
N ALA A 217 -4.98 -9.03 -9.28
CA ALA A 217 -4.37 -9.58 -8.07
C ALA A 217 -5.30 -9.43 -6.85
N GLU A 218 -5.87 -8.25 -6.65
CA GLU A 218 -6.82 -7.97 -5.55
C GLU A 218 -8.08 -8.85 -5.66
N HIS A 219 -8.62 -9.03 -6.86
CA HIS A 219 -9.79 -9.91 -7.09
C HIS A 219 -9.47 -11.38 -6.80
N ILE A 220 -8.34 -11.88 -7.30
CA ILE A 220 -7.91 -13.26 -7.04
C ILE A 220 -7.67 -13.48 -5.55
N PHE A 221 -7.01 -12.56 -4.86
CA PHE A 221 -6.80 -12.63 -3.43
C PHE A 221 -8.12 -12.63 -2.64
N SER A 222 -9.09 -11.82 -3.06
CA SER A 222 -10.43 -11.81 -2.44
C SER A 222 -11.10 -13.19 -2.49
N ARG A 223 -10.99 -13.89 -3.60
CA ARG A 223 -11.51 -15.28 -3.74
C ARG A 223 -10.70 -16.28 -2.93
N LEU A 224 -9.37 -16.13 -2.96
CA LEU A 224 -8.45 -17.01 -2.24
C LEU A 224 -8.69 -16.96 -0.72
N ARG A 225 -8.80 -15.75 -0.13
CA ARG A 225 -9.02 -15.59 1.31
C ARG A 225 -10.35 -16.20 1.76
N VAL A 226 -11.42 -16.09 0.95
CA VAL A 226 -12.71 -16.73 1.24
C VAL A 226 -12.54 -18.24 1.28
N ARG A 227 -11.82 -18.80 0.31
CA ARG A 227 -11.53 -20.24 0.25
C ARG A 227 -10.66 -20.72 1.41
N ALA A 228 -9.71 -19.90 1.85
CA ALA A 228 -8.86 -20.18 3.01
C ALA A 228 -9.57 -19.97 4.36
N GLY A 229 -10.84 -19.55 4.35
CA GLY A 229 -11.57 -19.23 5.58
C GLY A 229 -10.98 -18.04 6.34
N VAL A 230 -10.32 -17.11 5.64
CA VAL A 230 -9.73 -15.91 6.23
C VAL A 230 -10.66 -14.73 6.02
N LEU A 231 -11.52 -14.51 6.98
CA LEU A 231 -12.56 -13.48 6.95
C LEU A 231 -12.50 -12.62 8.22
N SER A 232 -12.88 -11.36 8.11
CA SER A 232 -13.05 -10.54 9.30
C SER A 232 -14.21 -11.07 10.14
N PRO A 233 -14.02 -11.29 11.45
CA PRO A 233 -15.03 -11.92 12.31
C PRO A 233 -16.36 -11.17 12.41
N ASN A 234 -16.36 -9.88 12.10
CA ASN A 234 -17.54 -9.02 12.25
C ASN A 234 -18.35 -8.83 10.95
N GLY A 235 -18.21 -9.70 9.94
CA GLY A 235 -18.85 -9.50 8.62
C GLY A 235 -18.47 -8.17 7.98
N GLY A 236 -17.43 -7.57 8.55
CA GLY A 236 -17.17 -6.17 8.56
C GLY A 236 -16.89 -5.56 7.21
N ARG A 237 -17.20 -4.29 7.13
CA ARG A 237 -16.91 -3.37 6.02
C ARG A 237 -15.48 -3.50 5.48
N TYR A 238 -14.55 -3.98 6.30
CA TYR A 238 -13.12 -4.11 5.97
C TYR A 238 -12.68 -5.56 6.07
N GLN A 239 -12.68 -6.22 4.93
CA GLN A 239 -12.13 -7.56 4.80
C GLN A 239 -10.61 -7.53 4.65
N PRO A 240 -9.86 -8.59 5.06
CA PRO A 240 -8.41 -8.68 4.88
C PRO A 240 -7.99 -8.45 3.42
N ARG A 241 -6.95 -7.64 3.20
CA ARG A 241 -6.49 -7.20 1.88
C ARG A 241 -5.06 -7.65 1.61
N LEU A 242 -4.65 -7.67 0.35
CA LEU A 242 -3.26 -7.93 -0.04
C LEU A 242 -2.24 -7.05 0.69
N HIS A 243 -2.56 -5.77 0.91
CA HIS A 243 -1.66 -4.85 1.61
C HIS A 243 -1.49 -5.19 3.10
N ASP A 244 -2.44 -5.90 3.68
CA ASP A 244 -2.38 -6.32 5.08
C ASP A 244 -1.34 -7.44 5.30
N LEU A 245 -0.91 -8.16 4.24
CA LEU A 245 0.25 -9.05 4.27
C LEU A 245 1.53 -8.31 4.67
N ARG A 246 1.77 -7.14 4.06
CA ARG A 246 2.90 -6.29 4.44
C ARG A 246 2.78 -5.76 5.86
N HIS A 247 1.58 -5.39 6.30
CA HIS A 247 1.36 -4.97 7.69
C HIS A 247 1.71 -6.11 8.66
N SER A 248 1.27 -7.33 8.35
CA SER A 248 1.58 -8.52 9.14
C SER A 248 3.07 -8.83 9.19
N ALA A 249 3.78 -8.71 8.05
CA ALA A 249 5.23 -8.88 7.99
C ALA A 249 5.95 -7.96 8.98
N VAL A 250 5.55 -6.68 9.01
CA VAL A 250 6.16 -5.69 9.91
C VAL A 250 5.87 -6.00 11.38
N VAL A 251 4.60 -6.29 11.71
CA VAL A 251 4.21 -6.63 13.08
C VAL A 251 4.92 -7.89 13.56
N HIS A 252 4.94 -8.96 12.76
CA HIS A 252 5.62 -10.20 13.12
C HIS A 252 7.14 -10.00 13.29
N ARG A 253 7.77 -9.13 12.52
CA ARG A 253 9.19 -8.77 12.68
C ARG A 253 9.41 -8.05 14.01
N LEU A 254 8.56 -7.10 14.35
CA LEU A 254 8.66 -6.36 15.61
C LEU A 254 8.44 -7.27 16.82
N VAL A 255 7.41 -8.13 16.79
CA VAL A 255 7.16 -9.15 17.84
C VAL A 255 8.38 -10.06 18.01
N SER A 256 8.94 -10.53 16.88
CA SER A 256 10.14 -11.37 16.91
C SER A 256 11.33 -10.66 17.56
N TRP A 257 11.53 -9.37 17.30
CA TRP A 257 12.61 -8.59 17.91
C TRP A 257 12.38 -8.38 19.41
N TYR A 258 11.16 -8.10 19.85
CA TYR A 258 10.85 -8.01 21.27
C TYR A 258 11.15 -9.33 21.98
N ARG A 259 10.68 -10.46 21.44
CA ARG A 259 10.93 -11.81 21.99
C ARG A 259 12.40 -12.20 22.05
N GLN A 260 13.21 -11.69 21.11
CA GLN A 260 14.65 -11.90 21.06
C GLN A 260 15.45 -10.91 21.92
N GLY A 261 14.79 -10.06 22.72
CA GLY A 261 15.47 -9.06 23.54
C GLY A 261 16.18 -7.95 22.76
N LYS A 262 15.97 -7.82 21.42
CA LYS A 262 16.66 -6.84 20.58
C LYS A 262 16.21 -5.42 20.88
N ASP A 263 17.13 -4.47 20.68
CA ASP A 263 16.82 -3.05 20.76
C ASP A 263 15.96 -2.61 19.55
N VAL A 264 14.65 -2.62 19.74
CA VAL A 264 13.69 -2.25 18.70
C VAL A 264 13.83 -0.79 18.29
N GLN A 265 14.18 0.12 19.20
CA GLN A 265 14.35 1.54 18.88
C GLN A 265 15.51 1.74 17.89
N ARG A 266 16.61 1.06 18.11
CA ARG A 266 17.78 1.07 17.22
C ARG A 266 17.50 0.44 15.87
N LEU A 267 16.64 -0.57 15.81
CA LEU A 267 16.31 -1.32 14.58
C LEU A 267 15.20 -0.67 13.75
N LEU A 268 14.35 0.17 14.32
CA LEU A 268 13.23 0.83 13.62
C LEU A 268 13.67 1.64 12.39
N PRO A 269 14.75 2.46 12.41
CA PRO A 269 15.22 3.16 11.22
C PRO A 269 15.63 2.22 10.08
N GLN A 270 16.26 1.09 10.41
CA GLN A 270 16.67 0.07 9.44
C GLN A 270 15.43 -0.57 8.80
N LEU A 271 14.41 -0.90 9.61
CA LEU A 271 13.13 -1.41 9.11
C LEU A 271 12.42 -0.38 8.23
N ALA A 272 12.43 0.90 8.60
CA ALA A 272 11.85 1.96 7.81
C ALA A 272 12.52 2.05 6.42
N THR A 273 13.85 1.97 6.37
CA THR A 273 14.63 1.96 5.13
C THR A 273 14.32 0.72 4.28
N TYR A 274 14.33 -0.46 4.89
CA TYR A 274 13.97 -1.73 4.23
C TYR A 274 12.58 -1.67 3.59
N LEU A 275 11.61 -1.13 4.32
CA LEU A 275 10.24 -0.97 3.83
C LEU A 275 10.08 0.19 2.83
N GLY A 276 11.06 1.06 2.67
CA GLY A 276 10.95 2.27 1.85
C GLY A 276 9.93 3.28 2.42
N HIS A 277 9.94 3.47 3.74
CA HIS A 277 9.18 4.54 4.38
C HIS A 277 9.99 5.84 4.35
N VAL A 278 9.37 6.93 3.88
CA VAL A 278 10.03 8.25 3.83
C VAL A 278 10.18 8.86 5.22
N HIS A 279 9.22 8.55 6.11
CA HIS A 279 9.21 9.04 7.48
C HIS A 279 9.10 7.85 8.44
N ILE A 280 9.93 7.85 9.48
CA ILE A 280 9.94 6.81 10.51
C ILE A 280 8.57 6.65 11.20
N ALA A 281 7.81 7.74 11.33
CA ALA A 281 6.46 7.72 11.88
C ALA A 281 5.53 6.72 11.17
N ALA A 282 5.75 6.43 9.88
CA ALA A 282 5.01 5.42 9.16
C ALA A 282 5.32 4.00 9.68
N THR A 283 6.51 3.76 10.21
CA THR A 283 6.92 2.50 10.86
C THR A 283 6.49 2.48 12.33
N GLN A 284 6.64 3.58 13.05
CA GLN A 284 6.24 3.69 14.45
C GLN A 284 4.76 3.36 14.70
N ARG A 285 3.90 3.62 13.73
CA ARG A 285 2.47 3.25 13.79
C ARG A 285 2.24 1.77 14.08
N TYR A 286 3.18 0.90 13.71
CA TYR A 286 3.05 -0.53 13.95
C TYR A 286 3.25 -0.91 15.42
N LEU A 287 3.93 -0.09 16.22
CA LEU A 287 4.20 -0.36 17.64
C LEU A 287 2.93 -0.43 18.51
N THR A 288 1.80 0.06 18.01
CA THR A 288 0.54 0.11 18.77
C THR A 288 -0.60 -0.66 18.06
N LEU A 289 -0.29 -1.49 17.05
CA LEU A 289 -1.34 -2.09 16.20
C LEU A 289 -1.95 -3.36 16.77
N THR A 290 -1.25 -4.09 17.62
CA THR A 290 -1.76 -5.37 18.14
C THR A 290 -1.61 -5.49 19.64
N PRO A 291 -2.56 -6.15 20.34
CA PRO A 291 -2.42 -6.46 21.77
C PRO A 291 -1.16 -7.29 22.05
N GLU A 292 -0.81 -8.23 21.15
CA GLU A 292 0.40 -9.04 21.28
C GLU A 292 1.67 -8.19 21.35
N LEU A 293 1.79 -7.21 20.45
CA LEU A 293 2.96 -6.32 20.42
C LEU A 293 3.03 -5.43 21.66
N LEU A 294 1.89 -4.94 22.13
CA LEU A 294 1.80 -4.15 23.37
C LEU A 294 2.14 -5.01 24.59
N HIS A 295 1.72 -6.27 24.63
CA HIS A 295 2.04 -7.21 25.70
C HIS A 295 3.55 -7.50 25.76
N GLU A 296 4.18 -7.80 24.62
CA GLU A 296 5.63 -8.03 24.56
C GLU A 296 6.43 -6.78 24.98
N ALA A 297 5.95 -5.59 24.63
CA ALA A 297 6.57 -4.34 25.05
C ALA A 297 6.40 -4.11 26.58
N SER A 298 5.22 -4.44 27.13
CA SER A 298 4.96 -4.34 28.58
C SER A 298 5.81 -5.31 29.40
N GLN A 299 5.89 -6.57 28.99
CA GLN A 299 6.75 -7.56 29.65
C GLN A 299 8.20 -7.11 29.70
N ARG A 300 8.71 -6.55 28.60
CA ARG A 300 10.07 -6.04 28.57
C ARG A 300 10.27 -4.85 29.50
N PHE A 301 9.29 -3.97 29.62
CA PHE A 301 9.31 -2.85 30.57
C PHE A 301 9.33 -3.36 32.01
N GLU A 302 8.53 -4.38 32.33
CA GLU A 302 8.49 -5.01 33.66
C GLU A 302 9.83 -5.62 34.03
N HIS A 303 10.47 -6.39 33.15
CA HIS A 303 11.83 -6.92 33.37
C HIS A 303 12.86 -5.81 33.62
N TYR A 304 12.81 -4.75 32.82
CA TYR A 304 13.67 -3.60 33.03
C TYR A 304 13.43 -2.91 34.37
N ALA A 305 12.16 -2.73 34.77
CA ALA A 305 11.78 -2.09 36.03
C ALA A 305 12.16 -2.94 37.24
N GLN A 306 12.22 -4.27 37.12
CA GLN A 306 12.64 -5.21 38.16
C GLN A 306 14.17 -5.34 38.30
N GLY A 307 14.96 -4.62 37.45
CA GLY A 307 16.42 -4.58 37.58
C GLY A 307 17.14 -5.80 36.99
N GLU A 308 16.46 -6.67 36.25
CA GLU A 308 17.09 -7.75 35.49
C GLU A 308 17.81 -7.19 34.26
N GLN A 309 19.04 -6.73 34.46
CA GLN A 309 19.94 -6.39 33.35
C GLN A 309 20.43 -7.71 32.74
N HIS A 310 20.15 -7.93 31.47
CA HIS A 310 20.86 -8.93 30.70
C HIS A 310 22.32 -8.46 30.50
N GLU A 311 23.28 -9.19 31.12
CA GLU A 311 24.68 -9.16 30.74
C GLU A 311 24.89 -9.55 29.27
#